data_6dd5512bce6dcc19d019770f00f97985
#
_entry.id   6dd5512bce6dcc19d019770f00f97985
#
_cell.length_a   1.000
_cell.length_b   1.000
_cell.length_c   1.000
_cell.angle_alpha   90.00
_cell.angle_beta   90.00
_cell.angle_gamma   90.00
#
_symmetry.space_group_name_H-M   'P 1'
#
loop_
_entity.id
_entity.type
_entity.pdbx_description
1 polymer ?
#
loop_
_entity_poly.entity_id
_entity_poly.type
_entity_poly.pdbx_seq_one_letter_code
_entity_poly.pdbx_strand_id
1 'polypeptide(L)'
;MAEEKEVQAIAPEPSKKSPIILIVVIVVVALAAAVGISFFITQQMMASNAGDVGGPSRLSHDPGVFIKLGDPKDGILVNVGGLKAGRFLKTSIVLEMNPGKKDNIADGKLLAPAETKVMDVTLQTLRSLKVEELDAGKQDELKTTLRDSLNKALGEGSVYEVYITSFLMQ
;
A
#
# COMPACT_ATOMS: atom_id res chain seq x y z
N MET A 1 -74.15 -25.60 53.63
CA MET A 1 -73.36 -24.45 54.07
C MET A 1 -71.90 -24.89 53.91
N ALA A 2 -71.27 -24.56 52.80
CA ALA A 2 -69.92 -24.85 52.49
C ALA A 2 -69.19 -23.52 52.33
N GLU A 3 -68.26 -23.26 53.18
CA GLU A 3 -67.35 -22.08 53.13
C GLU A 3 -66.21 -22.36 52.19
N GLU A 4 -66.20 -21.60 51.17
CA GLU A 4 -65.16 -21.59 50.12
C GLU A 4 -63.95 -20.80 50.63
N LYS A 5 -62.83 -21.44 50.86
CA LYS A 5 -61.53 -20.82 51.22
C LYS A 5 -60.82 -20.45 49.96
N GLU A 6 -60.77 -19.16 49.68
CA GLU A 6 -59.99 -18.54 48.62
C GLU A 6 -58.52 -18.71 48.94
N VAL A 7 -57.81 -19.40 48.07
CA VAL A 7 -56.36 -19.54 48.10
C VAL A 7 -55.74 -18.37 47.33
N GLN A 8 -55.25 -17.36 48.06
CA GLN A 8 -54.45 -16.28 47.49
C GLN A 8 -53.11 -16.81 46.94
N ALA A 9 -52.97 -16.71 45.65
CA ALA A 9 -51.68 -16.98 44.96
C ALA A 9 -50.67 -15.87 45.32
N ILE A 10 -49.62 -16.26 46.04
CA ILE A 10 -48.51 -15.39 46.36
C ILE A 10 -47.66 -15.23 45.10
N ALA A 11 -47.69 -14.02 44.49
CA ALA A 11 -46.82 -13.62 43.43
C ALA A 11 -45.33 -13.60 43.95
N PRO A 12 -44.36 -14.14 43.21
CA PRO A 12 -42.97 -14.07 43.65
C PRO A 12 -42.47 -12.63 43.57
N GLU A 13 -41.98 -12.12 44.69
CA GLU A 13 -41.27 -10.82 44.75
C GLU A 13 -40.06 -10.77 43.81
N PRO A 14 -39.82 -9.66 43.11
CA PRO A 14 -38.61 -9.51 42.29
C PRO A 14 -37.39 -9.46 43.21
N SER A 15 -36.54 -10.49 43.11
CA SER A 15 -35.29 -10.54 43.86
C SER A 15 -34.47 -9.27 43.57
N LYS A 16 -34.20 -8.48 44.58
CA LYS A 16 -33.26 -7.33 44.54
C LYS A 16 -31.90 -7.87 44.20
N LYS A 17 -31.55 -7.95 42.91
CA LYS A 17 -30.23 -8.26 42.44
C LYS A 17 -29.29 -7.20 43.01
N SER A 18 -28.34 -7.64 43.82
CA SER A 18 -27.40 -6.76 44.52
C SER A 18 -26.74 -5.84 43.50
N PRO A 19 -26.59 -4.54 43.76
CA PRO A 19 -26.00 -3.58 42.81
C PRO A 19 -24.57 -3.99 42.39
N ILE A 20 -23.91 -4.79 43.21
CA ILE A 20 -22.55 -5.34 42.93
C ILE A 20 -22.58 -6.29 41.73
N ILE A 21 -23.60 -7.15 41.61
CA ILE A 21 -23.74 -8.08 40.46
C ILE A 21 -23.92 -7.30 39.15
N LEU A 22 -24.73 -6.23 39.20
CA LEU A 22 -25.00 -5.37 38.05
C LEU A 22 -23.69 -4.64 37.60
N ILE A 23 -22.89 -4.14 38.56
CA ILE A 23 -21.61 -3.52 38.27
C ILE A 23 -20.63 -4.52 37.65
N VAL A 24 -20.53 -5.74 38.19
CA VAL A 24 -19.65 -6.77 37.65
C VAL A 24 -20.05 -7.14 36.21
N VAL A 25 -21.34 -7.28 35.92
CA VAL A 25 -21.83 -7.56 34.56
C VAL A 25 -21.47 -6.43 33.59
N ILE A 26 -21.63 -5.16 33.99
CA ILE A 26 -21.26 -4.01 33.15
C ILE A 26 -19.77 -4.02 32.85
N VAL A 27 -18.90 -4.28 33.85
CA VAL A 27 -17.46 -4.33 33.65
C VAL A 27 -17.06 -5.46 32.70
N VAL A 28 -17.65 -6.66 32.84
CA VAL A 28 -17.37 -7.78 31.94
C VAL A 28 -17.79 -7.47 30.50
N VAL A 29 -18.97 -6.86 30.31
CA VAL A 29 -19.46 -6.46 29.00
C VAL A 29 -18.55 -5.38 28.39
N ALA A 30 -18.10 -4.41 29.17
CA ALA A 30 -17.18 -3.36 28.70
C ALA A 30 -15.81 -3.93 28.27
N LEU A 31 -15.26 -4.89 29.02
CA LEU A 31 -14.02 -5.59 28.65
C LEU A 31 -14.18 -6.42 27.39
N ALA A 32 -15.29 -7.15 27.24
CA ALA A 32 -15.57 -7.93 26.03
C ALA A 32 -15.74 -7.02 24.80
N ALA A 33 -16.40 -5.87 24.95
CA ALA A 33 -16.52 -4.87 23.88
C ALA A 33 -15.17 -4.27 23.49
N ALA A 34 -14.29 -3.96 24.45
CA ALA A 34 -12.97 -3.43 24.19
C ALA A 34 -12.09 -4.41 23.40
N VAL A 35 -12.12 -5.71 23.75
CA VAL A 35 -11.41 -6.77 23.00
C VAL A 35 -11.98 -6.92 21.58
N GLY A 36 -13.31 -6.91 21.43
CA GLY A 36 -13.98 -7.00 20.14
C GLY A 36 -13.64 -5.84 19.21
N ILE A 37 -13.65 -4.61 19.73
CA ILE A 37 -13.30 -3.40 18.97
C ILE A 37 -11.80 -3.43 18.58
N SER A 38 -10.91 -3.81 19.48
CA SER A 38 -9.47 -3.94 19.18
C SER A 38 -9.21 -4.96 18.09
N PHE A 39 -9.88 -6.11 18.14
CA PHE A 39 -9.73 -7.16 17.13
C PHE A 39 -10.27 -6.71 15.76
N PHE A 40 -11.42 -6.01 15.75
CA PHE A 40 -12.01 -5.48 14.52
C PHE A 40 -11.15 -4.39 13.89
N ILE A 41 -10.60 -3.47 14.70
CA ILE A 41 -9.68 -2.43 14.22
C ILE A 41 -8.41 -3.07 13.67
N THR A 42 -7.86 -4.09 14.34
CA THR A 42 -6.67 -4.79 13.87
C THR A 42 -6.90 -5.51 12.54
N GLN A 43 -8.05 -6.18 12.35
CA GLN A 43 -8.42 -6.77 11.06
C GLN A 43 -8.61 -5.72 9.97
N GLN A 44 -9.25 -4.60 10.28
CA GLN A 44 -9.46 -3.52 9.32
C GLN A 44 -8.13 -2.83 8.96
N MET A 45 -7.22 -2.65 9.91
CA MET A 45 -5.87 -2.14 9.64
C MET A 45 -5.01 -3.13 8.85
N MET A 46 -5.14 -4.44 9.06
CA MET A 46 -4.49 -5.47 8.23
C MET A 46 -5.05 -5.53 6.80
N ALA A 47 -6.35 -5.26 6.62
CA ALA A 47 -6.99 -5.22 5.30
C ALA A 47 -6.71 -3.89 4.57
N SER A 48 -6.54 -2.78 5.29
CA SER A 48 -6.26 -1.45 4.73
C SER A 48 -4.77 -1.11 4.67
N ASN A 49 -3.90 -1.80 5.41
CA ASN A 49 -2.44 -1.66 5.33
C ASN A 49 -1.78 -2.47 4.19
N ALA A 50 -2.57 -2.88 3.20
CA ALA A 50 -2.05 -3.17 1.87
C ALA A 50 -1.68 -1.87 1.10
N GLY A 51 -1.77 -0.68 1.72
CA GLY A 51 -1.41 0.62 1.19
C GLY A 51 -0.85 1.53 2.28
N ASP A 52 0.44 1.72 2.24
CA ASP A 52 1.21 2.88 2.64
C ASP A 52 1.07 3.42 4.08
N VAL A 53 2.05 3.07 4.92
CA VAL A 53 2.52 3.98 5.99
C VAL A 53 4.01 4.21 5.76
N GLY A 54 4.35 5.44 5.39
CA GLY A 54 5.72 5.91 5.16
C GLY A 54 6.65 5.70 6.35
N GLY A 55 7.48 4.71 6.22
CA GLY A 55 8.67 4.39 6.99
C GLY A 55 9.41 3.31 6.23
N PRO A 56 10.72 3.08 6.42
CA PRO A 56 11.45 2.06 5.69
C PRO A 56 11.01 0.66 6.15
N SER A 57 9.74 0.33 5.94
CA SER A 57 9.24 -1.03 5.98
C SER A 57 9.82 -1.72 4.76
N ARG A 58 10.96 -2.37 4.95
CA ARG A 58 11.38 -3.46 4.09
C ARG A 58 10.25 -4.48 4.16
N LEU A 59 9.29 -4.35 3.23
CA LEU A 59 8.29 -5.38 2.99
C LEU A 59 9.07 -6.66 2.80
N SER A 60 8.78 -7.66 3.61
CA SER A 60 9.37 -8.99 3.54
C SER A 60 8.79 -9.72 2.31
N HIS A 61 9.07 -9.20 1.13
CA HIS A 61 8.85 -9.93 -0.12
C HIS A 61 10.11 -10.69 -0.50
N ASP A 62 9.96 -11.73 -1.29
CA ASP A 62 11.09 -12.43 -1.88
C ASP A 62 12.02 -11.45 -2.61
N PRO A 63 13.34 -11.67 -2.61
CA PRO A 63 14.28 -10.78 -3.28
C PRO A 63 13.85 -10.51 -4.73
N GLY A 64 13.72 -9.24 -5.08
CA GLY A 64 13.37 -8.81 -6.42
C GLY A 64 14.50 -9.02 -7.42
N VAL A 65 14.17 -8.99 -8.69
CA VAL A 65 15.14 -8.97 -9.80
C VAL A 65 15.43 -7.53 -10.16
N PHE A 66 16.70 -7.12 -10.08
CA PHE A 66 17.13 -5.76 -10.42
C PHE A 66 17.41 -5.63 -11.91
N ILE A 67 16.68 -4.76 -12.57
CA ILE A 67 16.79 -4.52 -14.01
C ILE A 67 17.10 -3.05 -14.28
N LYS A 68 18.24 -2.77 -14.92
CA LYS A 68 18.63 -1.44 -15.32
C LYS A 68 17.93 -1.06 -16.63
N LEU A 69 17.34 0.14 -16.67
CA LEU A 69 16.66 0.66 -17.85
C LEU A 69 17.58 1.53 -18.71
N GLY A 70 17.35 1.47 -20.01
CA GLY A 70 18.06 2.27 -21.00
C GLY A 70 19.45 1.71 -21.34
N ASP A 71 20.33 2.57 -21.89
CA ASP A 71 21.68 2.18 -22.25
C ASP A 71 22.51 1.83 -21.01
N PRO A 72 23.30 0.75 -21.03
CA PRO A 72 24.14 0.35 -19.90
C PRO A 72 25.12 1.43 -19.42
N LYS A 73 25.62 2.29 -20.32
CA LYS A 73 26.59 3.35 -20.02
C LYS A 73 25.91 4.70 -19.81
N ASP A 74 24.97 5.03 -20.69
CA ASP A 74 24.40 6.37 -20.76
C ASP A 74 23.03 6.51 -20.05
N GLY A 75 22.37 5.39 -19.74
CA GLY A 75 21.05 5.40 -19.12
C GLY A 75 19.97 5.88 -20.09
N ILE A 76 19.08 6.73 -19.61
CA ILE A 76 17.97 7.32 -20.36
C ILE A 76 18.22 8.80 -20.54
N LEU A 77 18.17 9.28 -21.77
CA LEU A 77 18.23 10.70 -22.12
C LEU A 77 16.86 11.16 -22.62
N VAL A 78 16.28 12.15 -21.97
CA VAL A 78 14.94 12.63 -22.29
C VAL A 78 14.86 14.15 -22.22
N ASN A 79 14.09 14.78 -23.15
CA ASN A 79 13.76 16.18 -23.04
C ASN A 79 12.65 16.40 -22.01
N VAL A 80 12.86 17.31 -21.06
CA VAL A 80 11.93 17.63 -19.96
C VAL A 80 11.50 19.08 -19.99
N GLY A 81 10.35 19.38 -19.37
CA GLY A 81 9.80 20.74 -19.34
C GLY A 81 9.14 21.19 -20.65
N GLY A 82 8.85 20.25 -21.56
CA GLY A 82 8.20 20.49 -22.83
C GLY A 82 9.15 20.94 -23.95
N LEU A 83 8.62 20.99 -25.19
CA LEU A 83 9.42 21.22 -26.41
C LEU A 83 10.16 22.57 -26.46
N LYS A 84 9.72 23.57 -25.69
CA LYS A 84 10.33 24.90 -25.67
C LYS A 84 11.39 25.07 -24.57
N ALA A 85 11.49 24.14 -23.63
CA ALA A 85 12.40 24.27 -22.49
C ALA A 85 13.86 24.02 -22.85
N GLY A 86 14.13 23.21 -23.89
CA GLY A 86 15.47 22.89 -24.36
C GLY A 86 16.35 22.22 -23.31
N ARG A 87 15.73 21.61 -22.28
CA ARG A 87 16.45 20.96 -21.18
C ARG A 87 16.40 19.46 -21.35
N PHE A 88 17.54 18.82 -21.08
CA PHE A 88 17.70 17.38 -21.17
C PHE A 88 17.99 16.79 -19.79
N LEU A 89 17.26 15.76 -19.47
CA LEU A 89 17.51 14.94 -18.29
C LEU A 89 18.22 13.65 -18.73
N LYS A 90 19.41 13.41 -18.18
CA LYS A 90 20.12 12.15 -18.26
C LYS A 90 19.95 11.44 -16.93
N THR A 91 19.33 10.26 -16.93
CA THR A 91 19.03 9.51 -15.70
C THR A 91 19.31 8.03 -15.88
N SER A 92 19.74 7.37 -14.82
CA SER A 92 19.85 5.92 -14.76
C SER A 92 18.85 5.39 -13.75
N ILE A 93 17.94 4.53 -14.22
CA ILE A 93 16.86 3.95 -13.42
C ILE A 93 17.09 2.45 -13.33
N VAL A 94 16.92 1.90 -12.13
CA VAL A 94 16.91 0.46 -11.85
C VAL A 94 15.58 0.11 -11.25
N LEU A 95 14.92 -0.90 -11.80
CA LEU A 95 13.66 -1.44 -11.27
C LEU A 95 13.96 -2.69 -10.45
N GLU A 96 13.34 -2.78 -9.29
CA GLU A 96 13.22 -4.03 -8.55
C GLU A 96 11.91 -4.70 -8.93
N MET A 97 12.00 -5.79 -9.67
CA MET A 97 10.86 -6.47 -10.28
C MET A 97 10.50 -7.73 -9.50
N ASN A 98 9.21 -8.03 -9.45
CA ASN A 98 8.69 -9.23 -8.83
C ASN A 98 8.99 -10.48 -9.67
N PRO A 99 9.84 -11.42 -9.20
CA PRO A 99 10.16 -12.64 -9.94
C PRO A 99 8.97 -13.58 -10.14
N GLY A 100 7.91 -13.43 -9.34
CA GLY A 100 6.67 -14.20 -9.47
C GLY A 100 5.84 -13.82 -10.69
N LYS A 101 6.07 -12.67 -11.32
CA LYS A 101 5.37 -12.18 -12.51
C LYS A 101 6.05 -12.69 -13.79
N LYS A 102 5.86 -13.98 -14.10
CA LYS A 102 6.49 -14.65 -15.24
C LYS A 102 6.07 -14.09 -16.62
N ASP A 103 4.97 -13.36 -16.68
CA ASP A 103 4.53 -12.67 -17.90
C ASP A 103 5.40 -11.43 -18.21
N ASN A 104 6.13 -10.93 -17.24
CA ASN A 104 6.98 -9.75 -17.37
C ASN A 104 8.47 -10.10 -17.36
N ILE A 105 8.86 -11.18 -16.64
CA ILE A 105 10.27 -11.54 -16.42
C ILE A 105 10.48 -13.03 -16.71
N ALA A 106 11.55 -13.32 -17.44
CA ALA A 106 12.12 -14.66 -17.59
C ALA A 106 13.64 -14.58 -17.50
N ASP A 107 14.26 -15.55 -16.84
CA ASP A 107 15.72 -15.68 -16.71
C ASP A 107 16.41 -14.39 -16.20
N GLY A 108 15.76 -13.67 -15.29
CA GLY A 108 16.29 -12.42 -14.73
C GLY A 108 16.26 -11.22 -15.66
N LYS A 109 15.52 -11.28 -16.78
CA LYS A 109 15.38 -10.22 -17.77
C LYS A 109 13.92 -9.92 -18.05
N LEU A 110 13.64 -8.68 -18.47
CA LEU A 110 12.34 -8.33 -19.00
C LEU A 110 12.07 -9.08 -20.31
N LEU A 111 10.84 -9.58 -20.44
CA LEU A 111 10.36 -10.06 -21.74
C LEU A 111 10.13 -8.86 -22.68
N ALA A 112 10.34 -9.03 -23.98
CA ALA A 112 10.26 -7.96 -24.96
C ALA A 112 8.95 -7.11 -24.89
N PRO A 113 7.74 -7.71 -24.69
CA PRO A 113 6.53 -6.93 -24.52
C PRO A 113 6.54 -6.07 -23.22
N ALA A 114 7.07 -6.61 -22.14
CA ALA A 114 7.18 -5.92 -20.87
C ALA A 114 8.23 -4.80 -20.95
N GLU A 115 9.38 -5.06 -21.57
CA GLU A 115 10.44 -4.08 -21.80
C GLU A 115 9.93 -2.86 -22.57
N THR A 116 9.15 -3.11 -23.66
CA THR A 116 8.55 -2.05 -24.46
C THR A 116 7.61 -1.18 -23.61
N LYS A 117 6.72 -1.81 -22.82
CA LYS A 117 5.80 -1.08 -21.95
C LYS A 117 6.52 -0.30 -20.87
N VAL A 118 7.52 -0.89 -20.24
CA VAL A 118 8.34 -0.23 -19.21
C VAL A 118 9.01 1.00 -19.80
N MET A 119 9.61 0.88 -20.97
CA MET A 119 10.32 1.99 -21.59
C MET A 119 9.36 3.12 -22.01
N ASP A 120 8.22 2.76 -22.61
CA ASP A 120 7.19 3.74 -23.01
C ASP A 120 6.66 4.52 -21.81
N VAL A 121 6.22 3.83 -20.75
CA VAL A 121 5.70 4.46 -19.53
C VAL A 121 6.77 5.32 -18.86
N THR A 122 8.01 4.83 -18.77
CA THR A 122 9.11 5.58 -18.17
C THR A 122 9.38 6.86 -18.95
N LEU A 123 9.49 6.79 -20.27
CA LEU A 123 9.72 7.97 -21.12
C LEU A 123 8.54 8.94 -21.06
N GLN A 124 7.32 8.46 -21.06
CA GLN A 124 6.12 9.29 -20.93
C GLN A 124 6.12 10.04 -19.60
N THR A 125 6.36 9.33 -18.49
CA THR A 125 6.40 9.93 -17.15
C THR A 125 7.51 10.99 -17.05
N LEU A 126 8.73 10.67 -17.49
CA LEU A 126 9.84 11.60 -17.44
C LEU A 126 9.62 12.86 -18.31
N ARG A 127 8.99 12.73 -19.49
CA ARG A 127 8.68 13.85 -20.37
C ARG A 127 7.58 14.75 -19.81
N SER A 128 6.68 14.23 -19.01
CA SER A 128 5.59 14.99 -18.39
C SER A 128 6.05 15.83 -17.21
N LEU A 129 7.25 15.57 -16.67
CA LEU A 129 7.79 16.29 -15.52
C LEU A 129 8.07 17.75 -15.85
N LYS A 130 7.70 18.62 -14.92
CA LYS A 130 8.11 20.01 -14.92
C LYS A 130 9.48 20.16 -14.28
N VAL A 131 10.18 21.23 -14.61
CA VAL A 131 11.52 21.48 -14.09
C VAL A 131 11.55 21.55 -12.56
N GLU A 132 10.47 22.08 -11.95
CA GLU A 132 10.31 22.20 -10.51
C GLU A 132 10.12 20.85 -9.81
N GLU A 133 9.72 19.82 -10.55
CA GLU A 133 9.54 18.44 -10.04
C GLU A 133 10.84 17.63 -10.10
N LEU A 134 11.88 18.20 -10.70
CA LEU A 134 13.20 17.58 -10.82
C LEU A 134 14.14 17.93 -9.66
N ASP A 135 13.65 18.65 -8.67
CA ASP A 135 14.42 19.00 -7.48
C ASP A 135 14.73 17.74 -6.63
N ALA A 136 15.92 17.75 -6.01
CA ALA A 136 16.39 16.64 -5.19
C ALA A 136 15.39 16.24 -4.09
N GLY A 137 14.64 17.19 -3.53
CA GLY A 137 13.62 16.93 -2.52
C GLY A 137 12.38 16.21 -3.04
N LYS A 138 12.18 16.11 -4.36
CA LYS A 138 11.00 15.47 -4.99
C LYS A 138 11.31 14.13 -5.67
N GLN A 139 12.53 13.64 -5.53
CA GLN A 139 12.92 12.37 -6.16
C GLN A 139 12.12 11.17 -5.65
N ASP A 140 11.72 11.16 -4.39
CA ASP A 140 10.92 10.07 -3.83
C ASP A 140 9.48 10.08 -4.37
N GLU A 141 8.93 11.25 -4.64
CA GLU A 141 7.64 11.44 -5.30
C GLU A 141 7.70 10.92 -6.76
N LEU A 142 8.79 11.21 -7.46
CA LEU A 142 9.04 10.68 -8.81
C LEU A 142 9.17 9.16 -8.82
N LYS A 143 9.91 8.55 -7.88
CA LYS A 143 10.03 7.10 -7.76
C LYS A 143 8.67 6.44 -7.55
N THR A 144 7.86 7.01 -6.65
CA THR A 144 6.50 6.53 -6.38
C THR A 144 5.61 6.61 -7.62
N THR A 145 5.62 7.76 -8.30
CA THR A 145 4.85 7.97 -9.53
C THR A 145 5.25 6.99 -10.64
N LEU A 146 6.56 6.76 -10.81
CA LEU A 146 7.07 5.77 -11.77
C LEU A 146 6.65 4.35 -11.42
N ARG A 147 6.82 3.93 -10.16
CA ARG A 147 6.40 2.62 -9.67
C ARG A 147 4.93 2.36 -9.94
N ASP A 148 4.06 3.30 -9.58
CA ASP A 148 2.61 3.16 -9.70
C ASP A 148 2.18 3.14 -11.18
N SER A 149 2.80 3.97 -12.02
CA SER A 149 2.55 3.96 -13.47
C SER A 149 2.98 2.67 -14.14
N LEU A 150 4.13 2.12 -13.72
CA LEU A 150 4.64 0.84 -14.21
C LEU A 150 3.76 -0.33 -13.75
N ASN A 151 3.34 -0.34 -12.49
CA ASN A 151 2.42 -1.35 -11.97
C ASN A 151 1.07 -1.33 -12.66
N LYS A 152 0.56 -0.15 -13.00
CA LYS A 152 -0.66 0.00 -13.81
C LYS A 152 -0.52 -0.60 -15.22
N ALA A 153 0.66 -0.49 -15.85
CA ALA A 153 0.91 -0.97 -17.20
C ALA A 153 1.24 -2.46 -17.28
N LEU A 154 1.95 -2.99 -16.27
CA LEU A 154 2.43 -4.37 -16.21
C LEU A 154 1.53 -5.31 -15.38
N GLY A 155 0.62 -4.73 -14.59
CA GLY A 155 -0.18 -5.40 -13.58
C GLY A 155 0.36 -5.17 -12.17
N GLU A 156 -0.55 -5.02 -11.22
CA GLU A 156 -0.24 -4.71 -9.82
C GLU A 156 0.79 -5.67 -9.21
N GLY A 157 1.75 -5.10 -8.46
CA GLY A 157 2.81 -5.86 -7.79
C GLY A 157 3.88 -6.40 -8.73
N SER A 158 3.97 -5.91 -9.98
CA SER A 158 5.03 -6.27 -10.92
C SER A 158 6.36 -5.58 -10.60
N VAL A 159 6.29 -4.32 -10.14
CA VAL A 159 7.44 -3.52 -9.71
C VAL A 159 7.33 -3.31 -8.20
N TYR A 160 8.34 -3.73 -7.46
CA TYR A 160 8.43 -3.52 -6.03
C TYR A 160 8.91 -2.11 -5.72
N GLU A 161 10.04 -1.73 -6.36
CA GLU A 161 10.66 -0.43 -6.09
C GLU A 161 11.36 0.12 -7.33
N VAL A 162 11.54 1.45 -7.36
CA VAL A 162 12.25 2.20 -8.40
C VAL A 162 13.43 2.91 -7.77
N TYR A 163 14.61 2.66 -8.31
CA TYR A 163 15.86 3.30 -7.87
C TYR A 163 16.39 4.22 -8.98
N ILE A 164 16.67 5.47 -8.62
CA ILE A 164 17.33 6.44 -9.49
C ILE A 164 18.79 6.51 -9.08
N THR A 165 19.68 5.95 -9.89
CA THR A 165 21.11 5.83 -9.57
C THR A 165 21.98 6.95 -10.16
N SER A 166 21.44 7.69 -11.12
CA SER A 166 22.06 8.88 -11.69
C SER A 166 20.97 9.85 -12.14
N PHE A 167 21.18 11.14 -11.90
CA PHE A 167 20.22 12.17 -12.24
C PHE A 167 20.98 13.46 -12.59
N LEU A 168 21.07 13.78 -13.86
CA LEU A 168 21.81 14.93 -14.37
C LEU A 168 20.94 15.72 -15.34
N MET A 169 20.77 17.01 -15.07
CA MET A 169 20.08 17.93 -15.95
C MET A 169 21.08 18.81 -16.70
N GLN A 170 20.87 18.97 -18.00
CA GLN A 170 21.67 19.80 -18.90
C GLN A 170 20.76 20.79 -19.64
#